data_5ffcab6598b5f5f71445c7c815c0f949
#
_entry.id   5ffcab6598b5f5f71445c7c815c0f949
#
_cell.length_a   1.000
_cell.length_b   1.000
_cell.length_c   1.000
_cell.angle_alpha   90.00
_cell.angle_beta   90.00
_cell.angle_gamma   90.00
#
_symmetry.space_group_name_H-M   'P 1'
#
loop_
_entity.id
_entity.type
_entity.pdbx_description
1 polymer ?
#
loop_
_entity_poly.entity_id
_entity_poly.type
_entity_poly.pdbx_seq_one_letter_code
_entity_poly.pdbx_strand_id
1 'polypeptide(L)'
;MPVFLDRRIYVAGGGDLFWGKNEAWLKCVDATRSGDITTNGLVWSYPLEKHVLSTPAIHDGLVFIADCGRKFHCLEAATGKPLWTHDIKGEVWASPLVADDKVYLGTRSGQFLVFVAGREKQVLSTVELGTPISATVTAANGALYVATMTHLYAVQTAQQ
;
A
#
# COMPACT_ATOMS: atom_id res chain seq x y z
N MET A 1 -7.80 4.74 3.88
CA MET A 1 -7.74 5.91 4.79
C MET A 1 -6.71 6.92 4.28
N PRO A 2 -6.87 8.24 4.56
CA PRO A 2 -5.81 9.22 4.28
C PRO A 2 -4.64 9.07 5.26
N VAL A 3 -3.44 9.43 4.80
CA VAL A 3 -2.20 9.48 5.60
C VAL A 3 -1.66 10.89 5.57
N PHE A 4 -1.35 11.44 6.73
CA PHE A 4 -0.75 12.76 6.86
C PHE A 4 0.76 12.64 7.13
N LEU A 5 1.56 13.34 6.32
CA LEU A 5 3.00 13.47 6.51
C LEU A 5 3.48 14.81 5.91
N ASP A 6 4.33 15.55 6.63
CA ASP A 6 5.01 16.75 6.16
C ASP A 6 4.09 17.78 5.48
N ARG A 7 2.99 18.15 6.16
CA ARG A 7 1.96 19.08 5.66
C ARG A 7 1.23 18.60 4.40
N ARG A 8 1.26 17.32 4.11
CA ARG A 8 0.57 16.71 2.97
C ARG A 8 -0.36 15.60 3.45
N ILE A 9 -1.44 15.44 2.72
CA ILE A 9 -2.36 14.32 2.89
C ILE A 9 -2.27 13.46 1.62
N TYR A 10 -2.00 12.18 1.82
CA TYR A 10 -2.00 11.18 0.77
C TYR A 10 -3.26 10.34 0.92
N VAL A 11 -4.06 10.29 -0.13
CA VAL A 11 -5.34 9.58 -0.12
C VAL A 11 -5.54 8.81 -1.41
N ALA A 12 -5.83 7.53 -1.27
CA ALA A 12 -6.23 6.68 -2.38
C ALA A 12 -7.74 6.45 -2.34
N GLY A 13 -8.35 6.39 -3.50
CA GLY A 13 -9.78 6.17 -3.62
C GLY A 13 -10.22 6.07 -5.08
N GLY A 14 -11.52 5.97 -5.26
CA GLY A 14 -12.14 5.76 -6.56
C GLY A 14 -12.33 4.29 -6.90
N GLY A 15 -13.03 4.09 -7.99
CA GLY A 15 -13.52 2.78 -8.39
C GLY A 15 -14.70 2.31 -7.55
N ASP A 16 -15.67 1.71 -8.21
CA ASP A 16 -16.82 1.10 -7.54
C ASP A 16 -17.28 -0.10 -8.34
N LEU A 17 -17.12 -1.28 -7.75
CA LEU A 17 -17.48 -2.56 -8.39
C LEU A 17 -18.98 -2.64 -8.68
N PHE A 18 -19.83 -2.12 -7.79
CA PHE A 18 -21.29 -2.20 -7.92
C PHE A 18 -21.83 -1.29 -9.01
N TRP A 19 -21.13 -0.18 -9.28
CA TRP A 19 -21.51 0.80 -10.29
C TRP A 19 -20.66 0.69 -11.57
N GLY A 20 -19.79 -0.33 -11.66
CA GLY A 20 -18.93 -0.57 -12.82
C GLY A 20 -17.90 0.51 -13.09
N LYS A 21 -17.54 1.32 -12.08
CA LYS A 21 -16.53 2.37 -12.20
C LYS A 21 -15.16 1.84 -11.84
N ASN A 22 -14.23 1.89 -12.79
CA ASN A 22 -12.84 1.44 -12.59
C ASN A 22 -11.86 2.61 -12.32
N GLU A 23 -12.30 3.85 -12.49
CA GLU A 23 -11.44 5.03 -12.29
C GLU A 23 -11.06 5.15 -10.82
N ALA A 24 -9.78 4.97 -10.53
CA ALA A 24 -9.21 5.11 -9.19
C ALA A 24 -7.92 5.93 -9.25
N TRP A 25 -7.54 6.47 -8.11
CA TRP A 25 -6.40 7.38 -8.02
C TRP A 25 -5.76 7.36 -6.64
N LEU A 26 -4.48 7.71 -6.59
CA LEU A 26 -3.77 8.17 -5.41
C LEU A 26 -3.50 9.67 -5.58
N LYS A 27 -3.90 10.48 -4.61
CA LYS A 27 -3.71 11.93 -4.62
C LYS A 27 -2.89 12.40 -3.43
N CYS A 28 -2.06 13.40 -3.66
CA CYS A 28 -1.39 14.18 -2.64
C CYS A 28 -2.00 15.57 -2.60
N VAL A 29 -2.40 16.01 -1.42
CA VAL A 29 -3.08 17.30 -1.18
C VAL A 29 -2.27 18.11 -0.18
N ASP A 30 -2.18 19.42 -0.41
CA ASP A 30 -1.55 20.38 0.50
C ASP A 30 -2.43 20.60 1.74
N ALA A 31 -2.00 20.07 2.89
CA ALA A 31 -2.72 20.16 4.16
C ALA A 31 -2.56 21.52 4.87
N THR A 32 -1.81 22.47 4.30
CA THR A 32 -1.69 23.83 4.83
C THR A 32 -2.82 24.75 4.38
N ARG A 33 -3.59 24.33 3.39
CA ARG A 33 -4.73 25.07 2.86
C ARG A 33 -5.96 24.92 3.74
N SER A 34 -6.82 25.93 3.71
CA SER A 34 -8.07 25.96 4.46
C SER A 34 -9.25 26.38 3.54
N GLY A 35 -10.47 26.11 3.97
CA GLY A 35 -11.68 26.38 3.19
C GLY A 35 -11.86 25.37 2.04
N ASP A 36 -12.45 25.80 0.96
CA ASP A 36 -12.60 24.98 -0.25
C ASP A 36 -11.28 24.92 -1.02
N ILE A 37 -10.63 23.76 -0.96
CA ILE A 37 -9.34 23.52 -1.63
C ILE A 37 -9.47 22.66 -2.90
N THR A 38 -10.66 22.49 -3.43
CA THR A 38 -10.95 21.61 -4.58
C THR A 38 -10.08 21.95 -5.80
N THR A 39 -9.85 23.24 -6.05
CA THR A 39 -9.13 23.72 -7.26
C THR A 39 -7.65 23.97 -7.03
N ASN A 40 -7.21 24.20 -5.78
CA ASN A 40 -5.85 24.67 -5.48
C ASN A 40 -5.10 23.85 -4.44
N GLY A 41 -5.72 22.81 -3.88
CA GLY A 41 -5.11 21.95 -2.87
C GLY A 41 -4.39 20.73 -3.46
N LEU A 42 -4.64 20.35 -4.69
CA LEU A 42 -4.01 19.20 -5.33
C LEU A 42 -2.53 19.49 -5.61
N VAL A 43 -1.63 18.67 -5.05
CA VAL A 43 -0.19 18.70 -5.35
C VAL A 43 0.11 17.82 -6.57
N TRP A 44 -0.36 16.57 -6.54
CA TRP A 44 -0.27 15.62 -7.64
C TRP A 44 -1.35 14.54 -7.55
N SER A 45 -1.61 13.89 -8.69
CA SER A 45 -2.52 12.76 -8.80
C SER A 45 -1.88 11.66 -9.64
N TYR A 46 -1.98 10.42 -9.19
CA TYR A 46 -1.49 9.23 -9.87
C TYR A 46 -2.67 8.29 -10.16
N PRO A 47 -2.89 7.87 -11.41
CA PRO A 47 -3.98 6.95 -11.77
C PRO A 47 -3.68 5.53 -11.27
N LEU A 48 -4.71 4.84 -10.80
CA LEU A 48 -4.70 3.43 -10.43
C LEU A 48 -5.66 2.67 -11.34
N GLU A 49 -5.42 1.37 -11.56
CA GLU A 49 -6.14 0.64 -12.60
C GLU A 49 -7.57 0.24 -12.19
N LYS A 50 -7.78 0.00 -10.91
CA LYS A 50 -9.09 -0.42 -10.37
C LYS A 50 -9.32 0.23 -9.00
N HIS A 51 -10.48 -0.08 -8.41
CA HIS A 51 -10.80 0.36 -7.06
C HIS A 51 -9.70 0.05 -6.05
N VAL A 52 -9.62 0.85 -5.01
CA VAL A 52 -8.57 0.78 -3.99
C VAL A 52 -9.19 0.65 -2.62
N LEU A 53 -8.81 -0.39 -1.90
CA LEU A 53 -9.20 -0.65 -0.52
C LEU A 53 -8.05 -0.38 0.45
N SER A 54 -6.81 -0.43 -0.05
CA SER A 54 -5.62 -0.24 0.77
C SER A 54 -5.36 1.24 1.09
N THR A 55 -4.76 1.47 2.25
CA THR A 55 -4.21 2.77 2.66
C THR A 55 -2.76 2.86 2.17
N PRO A 56 -2.30 4.00 1.62
CA PRO A 56 -0.90 4.15 1.26
C PRO A 56 0.00 4.08 2.49
N ALA A 57 1.18 3.46 2.36
CA ALA A 57 2.25 3.54 3.34
C ALA A 57 3.32 4.50 2.82
N ILE A 58 3.90 5.32 3.72
CA ILE A 58 4.89 6.33 3.36
C ILE A 58 6.15 6.11 4.20
N HIS A 59 7.30 6.07 3.54
CA HIS A 59 8.59 5.88 4.19
C HIS A 59 9.70 6.50 3.34
N ASP A 60 10.59 7.28 3.94
CA ASP A 60 11.77 7.90 3.31
C ASP A 60 11.50 8.56 1.95
N GLY A 61 10.42 9.37 1.90
CA GLY A 61 10.04 10.07 0.67
C GLY A 61 9.44 9.17 -0.41
N LEU A 62 9.08 7.93 -0.10
CA LEU A 62 8.42 6.97 -0.97
C LEU A 62 6.98 6.73 -0.52
N VAL A 63 6.09 6.46 -1.47
CA VAL A 63 4.71 6.04 -1.23
C VAL A 63 4.50 4.66 -1.84
N PHE A 64 4.00 3.74 -1.02
CA PHE A 64 3.66 2.39 -1.42
C PHE A 64 2.15 2.21 -1.39
N ILE A 65 1.55 1.72 -2.48
CA ILE A 65 0.10 1.50 -2.60
C ILE A 65 -0.19 0.28 -3.47
N ALA A 66 -1.21 -0.46 -3.14
CA ALA A 66 -1.72 -1.53 -3.99
C ALA A 66 -3.15 -1.24 -4.42
N ASP A 67 -3.50 -1.62 -5.63
CA ASP A 67 -4.86 -1.58 -6.15
C ASP A 67 -5.45 -2.97 -6.37
N CYS A 68 -6.75 -3.06 -6.58
CA CYS A 68 -7.42 -4.30 -6.92
C CYS A 68 -7.23 -4.70 -8.41
N GLY A 69 -6.49 -3.90 -9.18
CA GLY A 69 -5.96 -4.23 -10.50
C GLY A 69 -4.78 -5.20 -10.47
N ARG A 70 -4.41 -5.67 -9.27
CA ARG A 70 -3.30 -6.60 -9.04
C ARG A 70 -1.93 -5.97 -9.28
N LYS A 71 -1.81 -4.68 -8.99
CA LYS A 71 -0.53 -3.98 -9.04
C LYS A 71 -0.17 -3.39 -7.68
N PHE A 72 1.10 -3.49 -7.37
CA PHE A 72 1.75 -2.81 -6.26
C PHE A 72 2.69 -1.74 -6.82
N HIS A 73 2.58 -0.53 -6.29
CA HIS A 73 3.24 0.65 -6.82
C HIS A 73 4.15 1.26 -5.76
N CYS A 74 5.30 1.75 -6.20
CA CYS A 74 6.15 2.66 -5.45
C CYS A 74 6.31 3.96 -6.22
N LEU A 75 6.02 5.08 -5.55
CA LEU A 75 6.11 6.41 -6.11
C LEU A 75 6.99 7.30 -5.24
N GLU A 76 7.53 8.34 -5.83
CA GLU A 76 8.17 9.43 -5.11
C GLU A 76 7.10 10.30 -4.43
N ALA A 77 7.16 10.44 -3.11
CA ALA A 77 6.15 11.15 -2.33
C ALA A 77 6.01 12.63 -2.69
N ALA A 78 7.12 13.27 -3.07
CA ALA A 78 7.15 14.69 -3.40
C ALA A 78 6.39 15.02 -4.69
N THR A 79 6.47 14.16 -5.69
CA THR A 79 6.06 14.44 -7.08
C THR A 79 4.96 13.53 -7.61
N GLY A 80 4.72 12.37 -6.98
CA GLY A 80 3.84 11.32 -7.48
C GLY A 80 4.42 10.55 -8.67
N LYS A 81 5.72 10.76 -9.00
CA LYS A 81 6.39 10.05 -10.09
C LYS A 81 6.51 8.55 -9.74
N PRO A 82 6.02 7.65 -10.60
CA PRO A 82 6.21 6.22 -10.38
C PRO A 82 7.70 5.85 -10.53
N LEU A 83 8.20 5.08 -9.57
CA LEU A 83 9.56 4.54 -9.59
C LEU A 83 9.55 3.11 -10.10
N TRP A 84 8.65 2.30 -9.57
CA TRP A 84 8.46 0.93 -10.03
C TRP A 84 7.04 0.42 -9.73
N THR A 85 6.67 -0.63 -10.46
CA THR A 85 5.46 -1.39 -10.23
C THR A 85 5.79 -2.88 -10.16
N HIS A 86 4.94 -3.66 -9.49
CA HIS A 86 5.04 -5.11 -9.40
C HIS A 86 3.66 -5.73 -9.58
N ASP A 87 3.56 -6.67 -10.53
CA ASP A 87 2.34 -7.43 -10.74
C ASP A 87 2.22 -8.51 -9.66
N ILE A 88 1.07 -8.56 -9.00
CA ILE A 88 0.79 -9.46 -7.89
C ILE A 88 -0.32 -10.45 -8.26
N LYS A 89 -0.28 -11.61 -7.61
CA LYS A 89 -1.35 -12.59 -7.76
C LYS A 89 -2.50 -12.25 -6.81
N GLY A 90 -3.70 -12.11 -7.37
CA GLY A 90 -4.91 -11.81 -6.60
C GLY A 90 -5.07 -10.34 -6.26
N GLU A 91 -6.24 -9.98 -5.79
CA GLU A 91 -6.57 -8.64 -5.34
C GLU A 91 -5.89 -8.32 -4.01
N VAL A 92 -5.70 -7.03 -3.73
CA VAL A 92 -5.19 -6.54 -2.45
C VAL A 92 -6.27 -5.75 -1.72
N TRP A 93 -6.63 -6.25 -0.55
CA TRP A 93 -7.53 -5.56 0.38
C TRP A 93 -6.76 -5.01 1.59
N ALA A 94 -5.65 -5.66 1.92
CA ALA A 94 -4.74 -5.21 2.96
C ALA A 94 -4.01 -3.93 2.55
N SER A 95 -3.60 -3.14 3.53
CA SER A 95 -2.66 -2.04 3.31
C SER A 95 -1.21 -2.56 3.39
N PRO A 96 -0.26 -1.98 2.64
CA PRO A 96 1.15 -2.26 2.86
C PRO A 96 1.57 -1.78 4.26
N LEU A 97 2.41 -2.55 4.92
CA LEU A 97 3.11 -2.16 6.16
C LEU A 97 4.56 -1.88 5.81
N VAL A 98 5.10 -0.76 6.27
CA VAL A 98 6.54 -0.52 6.25
C VAL A 98 7.08 -0.66 7.68
N ALA A 99 8.06 -1.54 7.85
CA ALA A 99 8.78 -1.73 9.09
C ALA A 99 10.18 -2.30 8.79
N ASP A 100 11.21 -1.84 9.51
CA ASP A 100 12.58 -2.32 9.38
C ASP A 100 13.08 -2.32 7.91
N ASP A 101 12.91 -1.16 7.24
CA ASP A 101 13.26 -0.91 5.84
C ASP A 101 12.70 -1.93 4.83
N LYS A 102 11.59 -2.57 5.20
CA LYS A 102 10.89 -3.55 4.37
C LYS A 102 9.42 -3.18 4.21
N VAL A 103 8.86 -3.54 3.08
CA VAL A 103 7.42 -3.43 2.82
C VAL A 103 6.81 -4.81 2.80
N TYR A 104 5.78 -5.00 3.60
CA TYR A 104 5.03 -6.25 3.74
C TYR A 104 3.65 -6.10 3.13
N LEU A 105 3.24 -7.05 2.31
CA LEU A 105 1.96 -7.01 1.61
C LEU A 105 1.32 -8.40 1.54
N GLY A 106 0.05 -8.48 1.93
CA GLY A 106 -0.77 -9.68 1.78
C GLY A 106 -1.77 -9.55 0.64
N THR A 107 -2.08 -10.66 -0.02
CA THR A 107 -3.06 -10.70 -1.12
C THR A 107 -4.23 -11.63 -0.81
N ARG A 108 -5.34 -11.45 -1.54
CA ARG A 108 -6.53 -12.31 -1.46
C ARG A 108 -6.30 -13.72 -2.01
N SER A 109 -5.24 -13.95 -2.77
CA SER A 109 -4.82 -15.31 -3.18
C SER A 109 -4.00 -16.05 -2.12
N GLY A 110 -3.67 -15.40 -0.98
CA GLY A 110 -2.84 -15.98 0.08
C GLY A 110 -1.34 -15.78 -0.12
N GLN A 111 -0.95 -14.96 -1.08
CA GLN A 111 0.44 -14.61 -1.30
C GLN A 111 0.87 -13.53 -0.29
N PHE A 112 1.96 -13.78 0.41
CA PHE A 112 2.62 -12.83 1.30
C PHE A 112 3.94 -12.41 0.70
N LEU A 113 4.10 -11.11 0.46
CA LEU A 113 5.21 -10.50 -0.25
C LEU A 113 6.01 -9.61 0.68
N VAL A 114 7.34 -9.66 0.56
CA VAL A 114 8.26 -8.78 1.27
C VAL A 114 9.19 -8.11 0.25
N PHE A 115 9.26 -6.79 0.29
CA PHE A 115 10.14 -5.98 -0.56
C PHE A 115 11.09 -5.17 0.30
N VAL A 116 12.19 -4.71 -0.28
CA VAL A 116 12.95 -3.59 0.27
C VAL A 116 12.13 -2.31 0.13
N ALA A 117 12.05 -1.48 1.18
CA ALA A 117 11.41 -0.17 1.11
C ALA A 117 12.35 0.82 0.42
N GLY A 118 12.54 0.70 -0.90
CA GLY A 118 13.54 1.44 -1.66
C GLY A 118 13.09 1.95 -3.01
N ARG A 119 13.91 2.82 -3.61
CA ARG A 119 13.67 3.42 -4.92
C ARG A 119 13.79 2.42 -6.08
N GLU A 120 14.49 1.32 -5.87
CA GLU A 120 14.62 0.22 -6.82
C GLU A 120 13.77 -0.97 -6.36
N LYS A 121 13.14 -1.66 -7.31
CA LYS A 121 12.33 -2.82 -7.01
C LYS A 121 13.20 -4.00 -6.61
N GLN A 122 13.08 -4.42 -5.36
CA GLN A 122 13.72 -5.63 -4.87
C GLN A 122 12.72 -6.46 -4.05
N VAL A 123 12.39 -7.65 -4.54
CA VAL A 123 11.59 -8.65 -3.83
C VAL A 123 12.53 -9.47 -2.97
N LEU A 124 12.30 -9.47 -1.66
CA LEU A 124 13.06 -10.25 -0.69
C LEU A 124 12.49 -11.64 -0.49
N SER A 125 11.16 -11.74 -0.47
CA SER A 125 10.48 -13.00 -0.22
C SER A 125 9.07 -13.00 -0.82
N THR A 126 8.63 -14.19 -1.23
CA THR A 126 7.26 -14.48 -1.63
C THR A 126 6.88 -15.82 -1.01
N VAL A 127 5.86 -15.81 -0.15
CA VAL A 127 5.38 -17.00 0.56
C VAL A 127 3.91 -17.22 0.24
N GLU A 128 3.52 -18.43 -0.12
CA GLU A 128 2.13 -18.82 -0.34
C GLU A 128 1.57 -19.40 0.97
N LEU A 129 0.66 -18.68 1.63
CA LEU A 129 0.01 -19.12 2.88
C LEU A 129 -1.28 -19.92 2.64
N GLY A 130 -1.68 -20.10 1.38
CA GLY A 130 -2.78 -20.97 0.96
C GLY A 130 -4.20 -20.45 1.26
N THR A 131 -4.34 -19.40 2.06
CA THR A 131 -5.64 -18.77 2.37
C THR A 131 -5.55 -17.25 2.31
N PRO A 132 -6.66 -16.56 1.95
CA PRO A 132 -6.64 -15.11 1.73
C PRO A 132 -6.10 -14.32 2.92
N ILE A 133 -5.30 -13.29 2.61
CA ILE A 133 -4.84 -12.27 3.55
C ILE A 133 -5.63 -10.99 3.24
N SER A 134 -6.51 -10.61 4.15
CA SER A 134 -7.37 -9.42 3.98
C SER A 134 -7.00 -8.29 4.94
N ALA A 135 -6.32 -8.63 6.05
CA ALA A 135 -5.89 -7.68 7.05
C ALA A 135 -4.47 -7.19 6.77
N THR A 136 -4.22 -5.94 7.16
CA THR A 136 -2.86 -5.38 7.16
C THR A 136 -1.99 -6.14 8.16
N VAL A 137 -0.77 -6.45 7.76
CA VAL A 137 0.25 -7.05 8.62
C VAL A 137 0.57 -6.08 9.77
N THR A 138 0.82 -6.61 10.96
CA THR A 138 1.19 -5.80 12.11
C THR A 138 2.59 -6.18 12.59
N ALA A 139 3.43 -5.20 12.85
CA ALA A 139 4.73 -5.39 13.50
C ALA A 139 4.64 -4.92 14.95
N ALA A 140 5.00 -5.78 15.89
CA ALA A 140 5.04 -5.45 17.31
C ALA A 140 6.03 -6.38 18.05
N ASN A 141 6.78 -5.81 19.01
CA ASN A 141 7.66 -6.56 19.91
C ASN A 141 8.67 -7.48 19.17
N GLY A 142 9.22 -7.00 18.05
CA GLY A 142 10.17 -7.78 17.24
C GLY A 142 9.54 -8.93 16.45
N ALA A 143 8.22 -8.97 16.34
CA ALA A 143 7.49 -9.98 15.57
C ALA A 143 6.60 -9.34 14.51
N LEU A 144 6.39 -10.07 13.41
CA LEU A 144 5.35 -9.79 12.42
C LEU A 144 4.16 -10.71 12.68
N TYR A 145 2.97 -10.12 12.69
CA TYR A 145 1.72 -10.84 12.81
C TYR A 145 0.98 -10.78 11.47
N VAL A 146 0.79 -11.93 10.85
CA VAL A 146 0.09 -12.07 9.57
C VAL A 146 -1.18 -12.88 9.78
N ALA A 147 -2.33 -12.24 9.62
CA ALA A 147 -3.63 -12.89 9.74
C ALA A 147 -4.14 -13.30 8.34
N THR A 148 -4.39 -14.58 8.17
CA THR A 148 -5.15 -15.12 7.04
C THR A 148 -6.60 -15.37 7.48
N MET A 149 -7.45 -15.84 6.57
CA MET A 149 -8.84 -16.19 6.93
C MET A 149 -8.94 -17.34 7.92
N THR A 150 -7.89 -18.12 8.12
CA THR A 150 -7.92 -19.32 8.95
C THR A 150 -6.85 -19.36 10.05
N HIS A 151 -5.77 -18.61 9.93
CA HIS A 151 -4.62 -18.66 10.84
C HIS A 151 -4.09 -17.26 11.17
N LEU A 152 -3.53 -17.13 12.36
CA LEU A 152 -2.66 -16.03 12.76
C LEU A 152 -1.23 -16.56 12.87
N TYR A 153 -0.34 -16.03 12.04
CA TYR A 153 1.09 -16.33 12.07
C TYR A 153 1.81 -15.26 12.87
N ALA A 154 2.68 -15.67 13.79
CA ALA A 154 3.67 -14.81 14.43
C ALA A 154 5.05 -15.21 13.93
N VAL A 155 5.75 -14.29 13.26
CA VAL A 155 7.04 -14.53 12.64
C VAL A 155 8.09 -13.68 13.32
N GLN A 156 9.14 -14.30 13.81
CA GLN A 156 10.29 -13.64 14.44
C GLN A 156 11.58 -14.15 13.80
N THR A 157 12.63 -13.34 13.85
CA THR A 157 13.98 -13.80 13.57
C THR A 157 14.37 -14.87 14.59
N ALA A 158 14.94 -15.99 14.14
CA ALA A 158 15.47 -16.98 15.07
C ALA A 158 16.52 -16.31 15.96
N GLN A 159 16.36 -16.43 17.28
CA GLN A 159 17.42 -16.05 18.21
C GLN A 159 18.58 -17.02 17.99
N GLN A 160 19.74 -16.49 17.64
CA GLN A 160 20.99 -17.24 17.58
C GLN A 160 21.52 -17.50 19.00
#